data_4ee6c4c8958f9782b38f810ba3e71a50
#
_entry.id   4ee6c4c8958f9782b38f810ba3e71a50
#
_cell.length_a   1.000
_cell.length_b   1.000
_cell.length_c   1.000
_cell.angle_alpha   90.00
_cell.angle_beta   90.00
_cell.angle_gamma   90.00
#
_symmetry.space_group_name_H-M   'P 1'
#
loop_
_entity.id
_entity.type
_entity.pdbx_description
1 polymer ?
#
loop_
_entity_poly.entity_id
_entity_poly.type
_entity_poly.pdbx_seq_one_letter_code
_entity_poly.pdbx_strand_id
1 'polypeptide(L)'
;MNLLKFHNKIKGYTQNRQPGIEADMEPKPIAELEEYKAAGKLENKVALITGGDSGIGRAIAILYAKEGANVAIGYYDEHQDAEDTVNRLQEMGVKAKAYAHDLKDEKQSQKLIKDVINDFGSLNILVNNGGVAISTRSF
;
A
#
# COMPACT_ATOMS: atom_id res chain seq x y z
N MET A 1 -22.65 6.64 -3.01
CA MET A 1 -21.82 7.68 -3.69
C MET A 1 -22.19 7.73 -5.17
N ASN A 2 -22.54 8.90 -5.71
CA ASN A 2 -22.90 9.00 -7.14
C ASN A 2 -21.63 9.25 -7.97
N LEU A 3 -21.10 8.18 -8.55
CA LEU A 3 -19.86 8.17 -9.35
C LEU A 3 -19.88 9.17 -10.52
N LEU A 4 -21.03 9.44 -11.13
CA LEU A 4 -21.18 10.39 -12.25
C LEU A 4 -20.97 11.85 -11.80
N LYS A 5 -21.30 12.20 -10.56
CA LYS A 5 -21.03 13.55 -10.02
C LYS A 5 -19.55 13.75 -9.68
N PHE A 6 -18.81 12.67 -9.45
CA PHE A 6 -17.37 12.72 -9.15
C PHE A 6 -16.55 12.95 -10.41
N HIS A 7 -16.92 12.31 -11.51
CA HIS A 7 -16.19 12.36 -12.77
C HIS A 7 -16.04 13.78 -13.34
N ASN A 8 -17.05 14.64 -13.19
CA ASN A 8 -17.03 16.00 -13.73
C ASN A 8 -16.21 17.01 -12.91
N LYS A 9 -15.67 16.60 -11.75
CA LYS A 9 -14.86 17.47 -10.86
C LYS A 9 -13.37 17.17 -10.92
N ILE A 10 -12.97 16.07 -11.55
CA ILE A 10 -11.56 15.68 -11.62
C ILE A 10 -10.94 16.36 -12.84
N LYS A 11 -10.10 17.36 -12.61
CA LYS A 11 -9.24 17.92 -13.66
C LYS A 11 -8.05 16.98 -13.80
N GLY A 12 -7.78 16.53 -15.04
CA GLY A 12 -6.56 15.80 -15.33
C GLY A 12 -5.33 16.66 -15.03
N TYR A 13 -4.35 16.09 -14.33
CA TYR A 13 -3.05 16.70 -14.13
C TYR A 13 -1.96 15.63 -14.27
N THR A 14 -0.73 16.08 -14.54
CA THR A 14 0.41 15.18 -14.73
C THR A 14 1.51 15.57 -13.75
N GLN A 15 2.06 14.59 -13.05
CA GLN A 15 3.26 14.77 -12.25
C GLN A 15 4.50 14.50 -13.11
N ASN A 16 5.58 15.27 -12.90
CA ASN A 16 6.80 15.16 -13.68
C ASN A 16 7.78 14.09 -13.15
N ARG A 17 7.30 13.15 -12.33
CA ARG A 17 8.11 12.04 -11.78
C ARG A 17 7.34 10.72 -11.84
N GLN A 18 8.12 9.61 -11.79
CA GLN A 18 7.65 8.24 -11.59
C GLN A 18 8.47 7.57 -10.47
N PRO A 19 7.81 6.92 -9.49
CA PRO A 19 6.37 6.90 -9.25
C PRO A 19 5.81 8.28 -8.90
N GLY A 20 4.50 8.49 -9.10
CA GLY A 20 3.80 9.71 -8.69
C GLY A 20 3.64 9.78 -7.17
N ILE A 21 3.51 10.99 -6.63
CA ILE A 21 3.33 11.24 -5.19
C ILE A 21 1.83 11.38 -4.89
N GLU A 22 1.29 10.55 -3.99
CA GLU A 22 -0.12 10.59 -3.59
C GLU A 22 -0.45 11.90 -2.85
N ALA A 23 0.47 12.42 -2.03
CA ALA A 23 0.26 13.65 -1.29
C ALA A 23 -0.04 14.87 -2.18
N ASP A 24 0.44 14.86 -3.44
CA ASP A 24 0.23 15.92 -4.42
C ASP A 24 -1.09 15.75 -5.22
N MET A 25 -1.86 14.69 -4.96
CA MET A 25 -3.10 14.44 -5.69
C MET A 25 -4.26 15.32 -5.21
N GLU A 26 -5.06 15.85 -6.16
CA GLU A 26 -6.29 16.57 -5.88
C GLU A 26 -7.42 16.12 -6.83
N PRO A 27 -8.52 15.57 -6.34
CA PRO A 27 -8.77 15.19 -4.95
C PRO A 27 -7.88 14.03 -4.50
N LYS A 28 -7.61 13.96 -3.19
CA LYS A 28 -6.89 12.82 -2.62
C LYS A 28 -7.69 11.52 -2.80
N PRO A 29 -7.03 10.40 -3.05
CA PRO A 29 -7.71 9.11 -3.17
C PRO A 29 -8.33 8.69 -1.82
N ILE A 30 -9.45 7.99 -1.90
CA ILE A 30 -10.11 7.42 -0.73
C ILE A 30 -9.54 6.01 -0.54
N ALA A 31 -8.64 5.86 0.43
CA ALA A 31 -8.01 4.58 0.74
C ALA A 31 -8.79 3.73 1.75
N GLU A 32 -9.74 4.33 2.46
CA GLU A 32 -10.50 3.66 3.52
C GLU A 32 -11.99 3.89 3.38
N LEU A 33 -12.78 2.81 3.52
CA LEU A 33 -14.23 2.86 3.64
C LEU A 33 -14.60 2.76 5.11
N GLU A 34 -15.19 3.82 5.68
CA GLU A 34 -15.64 3.86 7.09
C GLU A 34 -16.76 2.85 7.36
N GLU A 35 -17.62 2.63 6.37
CA GLU A 35 -18.78 1.74 6.48
C GLU A 35 -18.42 0.26 6.39
N TYR A 36 -17.17 -0.09 6.09
CA TYR A 36 -16.74 -1.48 5.96
C TYR A 36 -16.79 -2.20 7.30
N LYS A 37 -17.57 -3.29 7.36
CA LYS A 37 -17.68 -4.15 8.54
C LYS A 37 -16.73 -5.34 8.41
N ALA A 38 -15.70 -5.33 9.21
CA ALA A 38 -14.75 -6.44 9.28
C ALA A 38 -15.41 -7.70 9.82
N ALA A 39 -14.94 -8.86 9.38
CA ALA A 39 -15.41 -10.18 9.79
C ALA A 39 -14.28 -11.08 10.34
N GLY A 40 -13.07 -10.52 10.56
CA GLY A 40 -11.92 -11.25 11.09
C GLY A 40 -11.34 -12.30 10.14
N LYS A 41 -11.53 -12.12 8.83
CA LYS A 41 -11.14 -13.12 7.81
C LYS A 41 -9.65 -13.41 7.76
N LEU A 42 -8.83 -12.47 8.23
CA LEU A 42 -7.37 -12.53 8.17
C LEU A 42 -6.73 -12.53 9.57
N GLU A 43 -7.49 -12.84 10.60
CA GLU A 43 -6.95 -12.96 11.95
C GLU A 43 -5.74 -13.91 11.99
N ASN A 44 -4.69 -13.49 12.72
CA ASN A 44 -3.44 -14.23 12.88
C ASN A 44 -2.67 -14.46 11.55
N LYS A 45 -3.02 -13.80 10.46
CA LYS A 45 -2.25 -13.83 9.23
C LYS A 45 -1.25 -12.68 9.20
N VAL A 46 -0.16 -12.89 8.46
CA VAL A 46 0.82 -11.86 8.13
C VAL A 46 0.79 -11.66 6.63
N ALA A 47 0.57 -10.41 6.23
CA ALA A 47 0.58 -10.01 4.82
C ALA A 47 1.75 -9.07 4.54
N LEU A 48 2.42 -9.27 3.41
CA LEU A 48 3.36 -8.33 2.83
C LEU A 48 2.75 -7.74 1.55
N ILE A 49 2.74 -6.41 1.47
CA ILE A 49 2.19 -5.67 0.33
C ILE A 49 3.28 -4.78 -0.23
N THR A 50 3.73 -5.04 -1.46
CA THR A 50 4.69 -4.16 -2.15
C THR A 50 3.96 -2.93 -2.69
N GLY A 51 4.57 -1.73 -2.56
CA GLY A 51 3.90 -0.46 -2.86
C GLY A 51 2.71 -0.23 -1.92
N GLY A 52 2.86 -0.59 -0.63
CA GLY A 52 1.81 -0.47 0.37
C GLY A 52 1.72 0.91 1.02
N ASP A 53 2.60 1.82 0.66
CA ASP A 53 2.70 3.18 1.16
C ASP A 53 1.61 4.11 0.62
N SER A 54 1.12 3.86 -0.59
CA SER A 54 0.18 4.75 -1.28
C SER A 54 -0.82 4.01 -2.18
N GLY A 55 -1.80 4.72 -2.71
CA GLY A 55 -2.74 4.24 -3.73
C GLY A 55 -3.44 2.93 -3.39
N ILE A 56 -3.45 2.01 -4.34
CA ILE A 56 -4.12 0.71 -4.22
C ILE A 56 -3.48 -0.14 -3.12
N GLY A 57 -2.14 -0.13 -3.02
CA GLY A 57 -1.43 -0.90 -1.99
C GLY A 57 -1.80 -0.47 -0.58
N ARG A 58 -1.87 0.83 -0.32
CA ARG A 58 -2.34 1.39 0.96
C ARG A 58 -3.77 0.99 1.28
N ALA A 59 -4.67 1.05 0.30
CA ALA A 59 -6.07 0.64 0.49
C ALA A 59 -6.19 -0.86 0.84
N ILE A 60 -5.39 -1.72 0.19
CA ILE A 60 -5.31 -3.15 0.52
C ILE A 60 -4.76 -3.34 1.93
N ALA A 61 -3.69 -2.64 2.31
CA ALA A 61 -3.09 -2.73 3.64
C ALA A 61 -4.11 -2.39 4.74
N ILE A 62 -4.85 -1.29 4.58
CA ILE A 62 -5.90 -0.86 5.50
C ILE A 62 -7.02 -1.91 5.60
N LEU A 63 -7.48 -2.44 4.46
CA LEU A 63 -8.52 -3.45 4.45
C LEU A 63 -8.09 -4.75 5.13
N TYR A 64 -6.83 -5.18 4.91
CA TYR A 64 -6.28 -6.38 5.55
C TYR A 64 -6.13 -6.19 7.06
N ALA A 65 -5.70 -5.01 7.51
CA ALA A 65 -5.65 -4.68 8.93
C ALA A 65 -7.04 -4.69 9.57
N LYS A 66 -8.06 -4.15 8.90
CA LYS A 66 -9.46 -4.25 9.37
C LYS A 66 -9.90 -5.70 9.53
N GLU A 67 -9.48 -6.60 8.65
CA GLU A 67 -9.76 -8.04 8.74
C GLU A 67 -8.85 -8.80 9.74
N GLY A 68 -8.00 -8.10 10.50
CA GLY A 68 -7.20 -8.65 11.60
C GLY A 68 -5.81 -9.15 11.19
N ALA A 69 -5.35 -8.89 9.97
CA ALA A 69 -4.00 -9.26 9.57
C ALA A 69 -2.94 -8.31 10.18
N ASN A 70 -1.79 -8.87 10.55
CA ASN A 70 -0.57 -8.09 10.72
C ASN A 70 0.01 -7.75 9.34
N VAL A 71 0.46 -6.53 9.14
CA VAL A 71 0.79 -6.03 7.81
C VAL A 71 2.20 -5.49 7.73
N ALA A 72 2.98 -6.05 6.81
CA ALA A 72 4.24 -5.49 6.34
C ALA A 72 3.98 -4.76 5.03
N ILE A 73 4.51 -3.56 4.86
CA ILE A 73 4.50 -2.84 3.59
C ILE A 73 5.91 -2.66 3.06
N GLY A 74 6.09 -2.92 1.78
CA GLY A 74 7.30 -2.58 1.07
C GLY A 74 7.08 -1.29 0.27
N TYR A 75 8.06 -0.38 0.27
CA TYR A 75 7.98 0.88 -0.45
C TYR A 75 9.34 1.26 -1.04
N TYR A 76 9.38 2.19 -1.98
CA TYR A 76 10.63 2.59 -2.64
C TYR A 76 11.35 3.71 -1.89
N ASP A 77 10.86 4.94 -1.96
CA ASP A 77 11.51 6.15 -1.43
C ASP A 77 10.56 7.14 -0.72
N GLU A 78 9.27 6.86 -0.68
CA GLU A 78 8.26 7.74 -0.07
C GLU A 78 8.10 7.45 1.42
N HIS A 79 9.09 7.84 2.21
CA HIS A 79 9.20 7.52 3.64
C HIS A 79 8.01 8.03 4.46
N GLN A 80 7.54 9.27 4.18
CA GLN A 80 6.43 9.86 4.92
C GLN A 80 5.12 9.11 4.68
N ASP A 81 4.82 8.77 3.43
CA ASP A 81 3.60 8.02 3.08
C ASP A 81 3.62 6.62 3.70
N ALA A 82 4.80 5.99 3.76
CA ALA A 82 4.98 4.70 4.41
C ALA A 82 4.77 4.78 5.93
N GLU A 83 5.32 5.82 6.58
CA GLU A 83 5.13 6.06 8.01
C GLU A 83 3.66 6.35 8.35
N ASP A 84 3.00 7.21 7.59
CA ASP A 84 1.58 7.54 7.78
C ASP A 84 0.71 6.29 7.62
N THR A 85 1.02 5.44 6.65
CA THR A 85 0.31 4.16 6.46
C THR A 85 0.52 3.24 7.66
N VAL A 86 1.77 3.04 8.11
CA VAL A 86 2.06 2.18 9.27
C VAL A 86 1.35 2.68 10.53
N ASN A 87 1.40 3.99 10.80
CA ASN A 87 0.72 4.59 11.94
C ASN A 87 -0.79 4.29 11.89
N ARG A 88 -1.41 4.46 10.72
CA ARG A 88 -2.83 4.16 10.55
C ARG A 88 -3.16 2.69 10.80
N LEU A 89 -2.32 1.76 10.35
CA LEU A 89 -2.50 0.32 10.59
C LEU A 89 -2.37 -0.02 12.09
N GLN A 90 -1.39 0.58 12.78
CA GLN A 90 -1.18 0.37 14.22
C GLN A 90 -2.34 0.92 15.06
N GLU A 91 -2.96 2.03 14.67
CA GLU A 91 -4.19 2.54 15.29
C GLU A 91 -5.35 1.54 15.22
N MET A 92 -5.36 0.64 14.24
CA MET A 92 -6.34 -0.45 14.13
C MET A 92 -6.02 -1.65 15.02
N GLY A 93 -4.92 -1.59 15.80
CA GLY A 93 -4.55 -2.62 16.77
C GLY A 93 -3.75 -3.80 16.20
N VAL A 94 -3.32 -3.74 14.94
CA VAL A 94 -2.49 -4.78 14.33
C VAL A 94 -1.00 -4.41 14.36
N LYS A 95 -0.12 -5.41 14.30
CA LYS A 95 1.30 -5.17 14.10
C LYS A 95 1.53 -4.73 12.66
N ALA A 96 2.21 -3.58 12.49
CA ALA A 96 2.55 -3.06 11.17
C ALA A 96 3.99 -2.54 11.12
N LYS A 97 4.67 -2.73 9.98
CA LYS A 97 6.03 -2.25 9.74
C LYS A 97 6.25 -1.98 8.26
N ALA A 98 7.03 -0.93 7.96
CA ALA A 98 7.43 -0.57 6.61
C ALA A 98 8.90 -0.96 6.36
N TYR A 99 9.19 -1.31 5.10
CA TYR A 99 10.52 -1.70 4.63
C TYR A 99 10.82 -0.99 3.31
N ALA A 100 11.87 -0.16 3.32
CA ALA A 100 12.38 0.47 2.10
C ALA A 100 13.12 -0.58 1.26
N HIS A 101 12.79 -0.69 -0.01
CA HIS A 101 13.47 -1.60 -0.95
C HIS A 101 13.19 -1.23 -2.39
N ASP A 102 14.12 -1.57 -3.29
CA ASP A 102 13.93 -1.48 -4.73
C ASP A 102 13.55 -2.86 -5.27
N LEU A 103 12.35 -2.98 -5.85
CA LEU A 103 11.86 -4.22 -6.47
C LEU A 103 12.71 -4.68 -7.66
N LYS A 104 13.50 -3.79 -8.27
CA LYS A 104 14.42 -4.14 -9.36
C LYS A 104 15.66 -4.90 -8.86
N ASP A 105 15.97 -4.80 -7.56
CA ASP A 105 17.09 -5.49 -6.93
C ASP A 105 16.61 -6.81 -6.30
N GLU A 106 16.98 -7.92 -6.93
CA GLU A 106 16.62 -9.26 -6.44
C GLU A 106 17.12 -9.52 -5.01
N LYS A 107 18.31 -9.04 -4.64
CA LYS A 107 18.87 -9.22 -3.30
C LYS A 107 18.06 -8.46 -2.25
N GLN A 108 17.63 -7.24 -2.58
CA GLN A 108 16.78 -6.46 -1.68
C GLN A 108 15.40 -7.13 -1.53
N SER A 109 14.82 -7.66 -2.60
CA SER A 109 13.56 -8.39 -2.56
C SER A 109 13.65 -9.66 -1.72
N GLN A 110 14.75 -10.43 -1.86
CA GLN A 110 14.99 -11.61 -1.01
C GLN A 110 15.20 -11.22 0.46
N LYS A 111 15.92 -10.13 0.72
CA LYS A 111 16.13 -9.61 2.07
C LYS A 111 14.82 -9.18 2.70
N LEU A 112 13.95 -8.49 1.96
CA LEU A 112 12.63 -8.06 2.43
C LEU A 112 11.81 -9.24 2.97
N ILE A 113 11.74 -10.35 2.23
CA ILE A 113 11.02 -11.55 2.67
C ILE A 113 11.59 -12.09 3.99
N LYS A 114 12.93 -12.17 4.09
CA LYS A 114 13.60 -12.64 5.31
C LYS A 114 13.32 -11.74 6.50
N ASP A 115 13.41 -10.43 6.30
CA ASP A 115 13.18 -9.44 7.36
C ASP A 115 11.73 -9.51 7.86
N VAL A 116 10.76 -9.65 6.96
CA VAL A 116 9.34 -9.82 7.33
C VAL A 116 9.14 -11.08 8.15
N ILE A 117 9.69 -12.22 7.72
CA ILE A 117 9.57 -13.48 8.46
C ILE A 117 10.23 -13.37 9.84
N ASN A 118 11.40 -12.73 9.93
CA ASN A 118 12.09 -12.53 11.21
C ASN A 118 11.28 -11.65 12.16
N ASP A 119 10.71 -10.55 11.65
CA ASP A 119 10.01 -9.58 12.49
C ASP A 119 8.59 -10.05 12.88
N PHE A 120 7.89 -10.76 12.01
CA PHE A 120 6.50 -11.16 12.21
C PHE A 120 6.34 -12.64 12.57
N GLY A 121 7.37 -13.46 12.42
CA GLY A 121 7.36 -14.90 12.69
C GLY A 121 6.80 -15.76 11.55
N SER A 122 6.13 -15.17 10.58
CA SER A 122 5.55 -15.86 9.41
C SER A 122 5.29 -14.89 8.26
N LEU A 123 5.02 -15.43 7.08
CA LEU A 123 4.46 -14.71 5.94
C LEU A 123 3.41 -15.60 5.28
N ASN A 124 2.15 -15.20 5.31
CA ASN A 124 1.02 -15.99 4.83
C ASN A 124 0.49 -15.48 3.49
N ILE A 125 0.59 -14.17 3.25
CA ILE A 125 0.01 -13.50 2.08
C ILE A 125 1.04 -12.56 1.49
N LEU A 126 1.28 -12.67 0.19
CA LEU A 126 2.10 -11.73 -0.58
C LEU A 126 1.23 -11.05 -1.64
N VAL A 127 1.19 -9.72 -1.60
CA VAL A 127 0.52 -8.88 -2.60
C VAL A 127 1.58 -8.18 -3.43
N ASN A 128 1.76 -8.62 -4.67
CA ASN A 128 2.64 -7.98 -5.65
C ASN A 128 1.88 -6.81 -6.31
N ASN A 129 1.90 -5.65 -5.66
CA ASN A 129 1.22 -4.45 -6.13
C ASN A 129 2.22 -3.37 -6.61
N GLY A 130 3.40 -3.29 -6.00
CA GLY A 130 4.41 -2.31 -6.37
C GLY A 130 4.83 -2.42 -7.84
N GLY A 131 4.89 -1.30 -8.53
CA GLY A 131 5.31 -1.24 -9.92
C GLY A 131 5.17 0.15 -10.52
N VAL A 132 5.81 0.36 -11.66
CA VAL A 132 5.67 1.57 -12.48
C VAL A 132 5.24 1.17 -13.89
N ALA A 133 4.33 1.93 -14.47
CA ALA A 133 3.93 1.77 -15.86
C ALA A 133 4.78 2.70 -16.74
N ILE A 134 5.45 2.15 -17.73
CA ILE A 134 6.14 2.92 -18.77
C ILE A 134 5.26 2.88 -20.00
N SER A 135 4.62 4.02 -20.33
CA SER A 135 3.92 4.13 -21.60
C SER A 135 4.94 4.45 -22.71
N THR A 136 5.19 3.52 -23.59
CA THR A 136 5.90 3.81 -24.85
C THR A 136 4.89 4.34 -25.85
N ARG A 137 5.07 5.59 -26.30
CA ARG A 137 4.39 6.07 -27.52
C ARG A 137 5.00 5.34 -28.70
N SER A 138 4.39 4.25 -29.10
CA SER A 138 4.77 3.53 -30.31
C SER A 138 3.56 2.78 -30.83
N PHE A 139 2.81 3.44 -31.64
CA PHE A 139 2.08 2.81 -32.77
C PHE A 139 2.11 3.80 -33.92
#